data_558c52c062efb95101d2029cac7eb1e6
#
_entry.id   558c52c062efb95101d2029cac7eb1e6
#
_cell.length_a   1.000
_cell.length_b   1.000
_cell.length_c   1.000
_cell.angle_alpha   90.00
_cell.angle_beta   90.00
_cell.angle_gamma   90.00
#
_symmetry.space_group_name_H-M   'P 1'
#
loop_
_entity.id
_entity.type
_entity.pdbx_description
1 polymer ?
#
loop_
_entity_poly.entity_id
_entity_poly.type
_entity_poly.pdbx_seq_one_letter_code
_entity_poly.pdbx_strand_id
1 'polypeptide(L)'
;MNDCRRWIYRKNSTSYDLVAQTQPVPSPDELKPHECLVAVRAVSLNYRDRIQWRNLAGRNVDGKVPASDGAGEILAVGSAVSRFKPGDRVAACFFPTWKSGKFDLGYHQADLGGNLDGMLRDFAVFDQDALVRIPDGWSFAQAATLPCAAVTAWVALVRRGNLQPGQTVCVLGTGGVSIFALQFAKLLGAKVVVTSSSDAKLEKARQLGADHCINYQEIPEWSKSLWDWSGRHGVDHVVEVGGPGTFEQSMKSVAADGHIALIGVLTGFGPPTASLFPLLARNVRLDGIYVGSRDDFEAMVGFLNSHQLTPQIDRRFRFEQTPEAFEYLESAQHFGKIVIDL
;
A
#
# COMPACT_ATOMS: atom_id res chain seq x y z
N MET A 1 34.10 8.31 11.97
CA MET A 1 33.15 7.74 10.96
C MET A 1 31.76 8.12 11.48
N ASN A 2 30.94 8.76 10.67
CA ASN A 2 29.60 9.10 11.08
C ASN A 2 28.73 7.84 10.93
N ASP A 3 28.15 7.37 12.03
CA ASP A 3 27.22 6.25 12.00
C ASP A 3 25.84 6.75 11.61
N CYS A 4 25.08 5.92 10.88
CA CYS A 4 23.68 6.14 10.54
C CYS A 4 22.77 5.15 11.29
N ARG A 5 21.54 5.59 11.54
CA ARG A 5 20.55 4.84 12.32
C ARG A 5 19.76 3.91 11.43
N ARG A 6 19.36 2.77 12.01
CA ARG A 6 18.37 1.86 11.44
C ARG A 6 17.61 1.12 12.53
N TRP A 7 16.43 0.64 12.22
CA TRP A 7 15.74 -0.38 12.99
C TRP A 7 15.88 -1.72 12.30
N ILE A 8 15.93 -2.80 13.07
CA ILE A 8 15.90 -4.17 12.55
C ILE A 8 14.87 -5.00 13.30
N TYR A 9 14.36 -6.03 12.63
CA TYR A 9 13.69 -7.13 13.27
C TYR A 9 14.71 -8.01 14.01
N ARG A 10 14.44 -8.34 15.26
CA ARG A 10 15.21 -9.31 16.04
C ARG A 10 14.28 -10.40 16.50
N LYS A 11 14.53 -11.65 16.07
CA LYS A 11 13.69 -12.79 16.42
C LYS A 11 13.65 -13.01 17.92
N ASN A 12 12.44 -13.16 18.44
CA ASN A 12 12.17 -13.68 19.79
C ASN A 12 11.49 -15.06 19.69
N SER A 13 10.83 -15.54 20.74
CA SER A 13 10.24 -16.88 20.78
C SER A 13 9.14 -17.11 19.70
N THR A 14 8.31 -16.12 19.43
CA THR A 14 7.10 -16.26 18.56
C THR A 14 6.97 -15.20 17.48
N SER A 15 7.65 -14.07 17.64
CA SER A 15 7.54 -12.89 16.79
C SER A 15 8.90 -12.21 16.62
N TYR A 16 8.92 -10.91 16.38
CA TYR A 16 10.13 -10.11 16.30
C TYR A 16 10.03 -8.88 17.19
N ASP A 17 11.14 -8.53 17.84
CA ASP A 17 11.31 -7.23 18.50
C ASP A 17 11.87 -6.24 17.48
N LEU A 18 11.55 -4.96 17.67
CA LEU A 18 12.16 -3.86 16.92
C LEU A 18 13.37 -3.36 17.71
N VAL A 19 14.56 -3.45 17.11
CA VAL A 19 15.83 -3.08 17.76
C VAL A 19 16.51 -1.99 16.97
N ALA A 20 16.77 -0.86 17.63
CA ALA A 20 17.56 0.22 17.05
C ALA A 20 19.03 -0.17 16.97
N GLN A 21 19.67 0.14 15.85
CA GLN A 21 21.09 -0.09 15.60
C GLN A 21 21.70 1.08 14.84
N THR A 22 23.03 1.17 14.89
CA THR A 22 23.82 2.02 14.01
C THR A 22 24.65 1.17 13.06
N GLN A 23 25.01 1.74 11.94
CA GLN A 23 25.93 1.16 10.94
C GLN A 23 26.74 2.29 10.28
N PRO A 24 27.89 1.99 9.67
CA PRO A 24 28.60 3.00 8.88
C PRO A 24 27.71 3.58 7.78
N VAL A 25 27.84 4.88 7.53
CA VAL A 25 27.20 5.53 6.38
C VAL A 25 27.79 4.93 5.11
N PRO A 26 26.94 4.50 4.12
CA PRO A 26 27.44 3.99 2.85
C PRO A 26 28.30 5.04 2.13
N SER A 27 29.48 4.64 1.67
CA SER A 27 30.37 5.53 0.94
C SER A 27 29.89 5.76 -0.49
N PRO A 28 29.81 6.99 -1.00
CA PRO A 28 29.56 7.26 -2.42
C PRO A 28 30.55 6.57 -3.37
N ASP A 29 31.80 6.38 -2.92
CA ASP A 29 32.87 5.77 -3.73
C ASP A 29 32.71 4.25 -3.90
N GLU A 30 31.83 3.62 -3.08
CA GLU A 30 31.54 2.18 -3.14
C GLU A 30 30.31 1.85 -3.99
N LEU A 31 29.66 2.86 -4.57
CA LEU A 31 28.46 2.65 -5.39
C LEU A 31 28.82 1.90 -6.68
N LYS A 32 28.04 0.86 -6.97
CA LYS A 32 28.12 0.19 -8.27
C LYS A 32 27.61 1.13 -9.38
N PRO A 33 27.95 0.84 -10.66
CA PRO A 33 27.65 1.76 -11.76
C PRO A 33 26.19 2.23 -11.85
N HIS A 34 25.20 1.40 -11.52
CA HIS A 34 23.77 1.72 -11.63
C HIS A 34 23.11 2.06 -10.28
N GLU A 35 23.89 2.20 -9.20
CA GLU A 35 23.35 2.43 -7.87
C GLU A 35 23.21 3.92 -7.52
N CYS A 36 22.20 4.21 -6.71
CA CYS A 36 21.94 5.52 -6.14
C CYS A 36 21.96 5.40 -4.61
N LEU A 37 22.69 6.30 -3.94
CA LEU A 37 22.63 6.49 -2.49
C LEU A 37 21.49 7.45 -2.16
N VAL A 38 20.51 6.98 -1.40
CA VAL A 38 19.32 7.73 -0.99
C VAL A 38 19.39 8.04 0.50
N ALA A 39 19.29 9.32 0.87
CA ALA A 39 18.97 9.74 2.23
C ALA A 39 17.48 9.60 2.43
N VAL A 40 17.04 8.65 3.24
CA VAL A 40 15.61 8.45 3.55
C VAL A 40 15.14 9.58 4.44
N ARG A 41 13.99 10.16 4.14
CA ARG A 41 13.39 11.29 4.86
C ARG A 41 12.08 10.96 5.52
N ALA A 42 11.35 9.98 4.97
CA ALA A 42 10.10 9.49 5.54
C ALA A 42 9.86 8.04 5.13
N VAL A 43 9.23 7.31 6.02
CA VAL A 43 8.83 5.91 5.86
C VAL A 43 7.34 5.79 6.17
N SER A 44 6.61 4.90 5.51
CA SER A 44 5.20 4.70 5.80
C SER A 44 4.89 3.23 6.04
N LEU A 45 4.12 2.95 7.09
CA LEU A 45 3.75 1.60 7.49
C LEU A 45 2.55 1.06 6.70
N ASN A 46 2.54 -0.26 6.52
CA ASN A 46 1.50 -1.04 5.87
C ASN A 46 1.11 -2.25 6.73
N TYR A 47 -0.05 -2.85 6.49
CA TYR A 47 -0.50 -4.04 7.22
C TYR A 47 0.51 -5.20 7.15
N ARG A 48 1.26 -5.33 6.04
CA ARG A 48 2.31 -6.34 5.91
C ARG A 48 3.44 -6.19 6.93
N ASP A 49 3.72 -4.98 7.41
CA ASP A 49 4.75 -4.76 8.43
C ASP A 49 4.32 -5.36 9.76
N ARG A 50 3.02 -5.31 10.09
CA ARG A 50 2.43 -6.06 11.20
C ARG A 50 2.53 -7.58 11.00
N ILE A 51 2.27 -8.08 9.77
CA ILE A 51 2.41 -9.51 9.45
C ILE A 51 3.85 -9.97 9.71
N GLN A 52 4.86 -9.21 9.28
CA GLN A 52 6.27 -9.52 9.50
C GLN A 52 6.61 -9.43 11.00
N TRP A 53 6.29 -8.32 11.64
CA TRP A 53 6.58 -8.07 13.05
C TRP A 53 6.00 -9.15 13.97
N ARG A 54 4.76 -9.55 13.74
CA ARG A 54 4.07 -10.60 14.52
C ARG A 54 4.29 -12.01 13.98
N ASN A 55 5.10 -12.17 12.94
CA ASN A 55 5.40 -13.46 12.30
C ASN A 55 4.14 -14.25 11.88
N LEU A 56 3.09 -13.55 11.43
CA LEU A 56 1.80 -14.19 11.13
C LEU A 56 1.84 -15.10 9.89
N ALA A 57 2.84 -14.92 9.01
CA ALA A 57 3.04 -15.73 7.82
C ALA A 57 4.22 -16.72 7.94
N GLY A 58 4.85 -16.83 9.11
CA GLY A 58 5.97 -17.74 9.34
C GLY A 58 7.25 -17.41 8.57
N ARG A 59 7.42 -16.14 8.13
CA ARG A 59 8.54 -15.72 7.30
C ARG A 59 9.74 -15.30 8.18
N ASN A 60 10.94 -15.73 7.81
CA ASN A 60 12.14 -15.30 8.51
C ASN A 60 12.59 -13.91 8.03
N VAL A 61 12.46 -12.91 8.91
CA VAL A 61 12.92 -11.53 8.70
C VAL A 61 13.95 -11.07 9.75
N ASP A 62 14.56 -12.01 10.48
CA ASP A 62 15.58 -11.68 11.49
C ASP A 62 16.74 -10.89 10.87
N GLY A 63 17.14 -9.81 11.52
CA GLY A 63 18.19 -8.90 11.06
C GLY A 63 17.78 -7.96 9.92
N LYS A 64 16.60 -8.10 9.32
CA LYS A 64 16.14 -7.23 8.23
C LYS A 64 15.63 -5.88 8.74
N VAL A 65 15.86 -4.85 7.95
CA VAL A 65 15.28 -3.52 8.17
C VAL A 65 13.80 -3.54 7.81
N PRO A 66 12.90 -3.06 8.70
CA PRO A 66 11.47 -3.00 8.45
C PRO A 66 11.04 -2.02 7.35
N ALA A 67 9.76 -2.09 7.01
CA ALA A 67 8.99 -1.21 6.13
C ALA A 67 9.42 -1.21 4.65
N SER A 68 8.44 -1.48 3.78
CA SER A 68 8.67 -1.44 2.32
C SER A 68 8.67 -0.04 1.74
N ASP A 69 7.95 0.89 2.39
CA ASP A 69 7.60 2.17 1.82
C ASP A 69 8.44 3.30 2.40
N GLY A 70 9.08 4.07 1.54
CA GLY A 70 9.81 5.25 1.96
C GLY A 70 10.13 6.18 0.79
N ALA A 71 10.40 7.43 1.14
CA ALA A 71 10.82 8.47 0.20
C ALA A 71 12.02 9.23 0.75
N GLY A 72 12.84 9.73 -0.15
CA GLY A 72 14.06 10.42 0.21
C GLY A 72 14.68 11.18 -0.95
N GLU A 73 15.90 11.65 -0.73
CA GLU A 73 16.68 12.44 -1.67
C GLU A 73 17.94 11.67 -2.08
N ILE A 74 18.25 11.67 -3.35
CA ILE A 74 19.49 11.08 -3.87
C ILE A 74 20.68 11.97 -3.49
N LEU A 75 21.66 11.39 -2.80
CA LEU A 75 22.88 12.09 -2.40
C LEU A 75 24.02 11.88 -3.41
N ALA A 76 24.12 10.67 -3.95
CA ALA A 76 25.17 10.29 -4.90
C ALA A 76 24.65 9.22 -5.87
N VAL A 77 25.29 9.13 -7.02
CA VAL A 77 24.94 8.18 -8.08
C VAL A 77 26.18 7.51 -8.63
N GLY A 78 26.08 6.24 -9.00
CA GLY A 78 27.13 5.50 -9.70
C GLY A 78 27.31 5.98 -11.13
N SER A 79 28.43 5.61 -11.74
CA SER A 79 28.93 6.15 -13.02
C SER A 79 28.03 5.86 -14.24
N ALA A 80 27.13 4.88 -14.17
CA ALA A 80 26.21 4.51 -15.26
C ALA A 80 24.74 4.86 -14.94
N VAL A 81 24.48 5.62 -13.87
CA VAL A 81 23.12 6.11 -13.56
C VAL A 81 22.78 7.21 -14.57
N SER A 82 21.66 7.04 -15.27
CA SER A 82 21.15 7.99 -16.26
C SER A 82 19.77 8.56 -15.92
N ARG A 83 19.02 7.90 -15.01
CA ARG A 83 17.65 8.28 -14.66
C ARG A 83 17.60 9.40 -13.62
N PHE A 84 18.64 9.54 -12.81
CA PHE A 84 18.66 10.42 -11.65
C PHE A 84 19.99 11.14 -11.49
N LYS A 85 19.97 12.20 -10.68
CA LYS A 85 21.12 12.96 -10.23
C LYS A 85 21.00 13.29 -8.74
N PRO A 86 22.09 13.67 -8.06
CA PRO A 86 22.02 14.20 -6.70
C PRO A 86 21.01 15.36 -6.58
N GLY A 87 20.24 15.34 -5.49
CA GLY A 87 19.13 16.27 -5.23
C GLY A 87 17.78 15.81 -5.78
N ASP A 88 17.71 14.77 -6.62
CA ASP A 88 16.45 14.24 -7.07
C ASP A 88 15.68 13.57 -5.92
N ARG A 89 14.37 13.82 -5.89
CA ARG A 89 13.46 13.33 -4.86
C ARG A 89 12.76 12.07 -5.35
N VAL A 90 12.88 10.97 -4.59
CA VAL A 90 12.47 9.65 -5.03
C VAL A 90 11.73 8.87 -3.95
N ALA A 91 10.94 7.87 -4.38
CA ALA A 91 10.41 6.80 -3.54
C ALA A 91 10.86 5.44 -4.09
N ALA A 92 11.08 4.47 -3.21
CA ALA A 92 11.48 3.13 -3.60
C ALA A 92 10.29 2.27 -4.02
N CYS A 93 10.44 1.46 -5.07
CA CYS A 93 9.45 0.46 -5.47
C CYS A 93 9.36 -0.65 -4.42
N PHE A 94 8.15 -1.12 -4.15
CA PHE A 94 7.92 -2.25 -3.23
C PHE A 94 8.70 -3.50 -3.66
N PHE A 95 8.68 -3.80 -4.96
CA PHE A 95 9.50 -4.83 -5.62
C PHE A 95 10.58 -4.15 -6.48
N PRO A 96 11.80 -3.95 -5.98
CA PRO A 96 12.88 -3.27 -6.71
C PRO A 96 13.20 -3.87 -8.09
N THR A 97 12.92 -5.16 -8.28
CA THR A 97 13.25 -5.89 -9.50
C THR A 97 12.08 -5.98 -10.50
N TRP A 98 10.86 -5.64 -10.10
CA TRP A 98 9.70 -5.64 -11.00
C TRP A 98 9.57 -4.31 -11.75
N LYS A 99 10.29 -4.22 -12.86
CA LYS A 99 10.32 -2.99 -13.68
C LYS A 99 9.01 -2.79 -14.44
N SER A 100 8.51 -3.84 -15.11
CA SER A 100 7.34 -3.77 -15.99
C SER A 100 6.74 -5.14 -16.27
N GLY A 101 5.59 -5.16 -16.96
CA GLY A 101 5.01 -6.38 -17.51
C GLY A 101 4.27 -7.25 -16.48
N LYS A 102 4.22 -8.55 -16.75
CA LYS A 102 3.51 -9.52 -15.91
C LYS A 102 4.29 -9.77 -14.61
N PHE A 103 3.53 -10.10 -13.56
CA PHE A 103 4.12 -10.55 -12.31
C PHE A 103 4.85 -11.89 -12.49
N ASP A 104 6.06 -12.01 -11.92
CA ASP A 104 6.84 -13.23 -11.84
C ASP A 104 7.01 -13.65 -10.36
N LEU A 105 6.94 -14.95 -10.08
CA LEU A 105 7.10 -15.47 -8.71
C LEU A 105 8.45 -15.12 -8.10
N GLY A 106 9.48 -14.93 -8.92
CA GLY A 106 10.82 -14.50 -8.45
C GLY A 106 10.82 -13.13 -7.76
N TYR A 107 9.85 -12.26 -8.05
CA TYR A 107 9.75 -10.95 -7.36
C TYR A 107 9.46 -11.08 -5.87
N HIS A 108 8.83 -12.17 -5.43
CA HIS A 108 8.65 -12.44 -4.01
C HIS A 108 9.97 -12.58 -3.22
N GLN A 109 11.09 -12.85 -3.91
CA GLN A 109 12.41 -12.92 -3.27
C GLN A 109 13.05 -11.53 -3.09
N ALA A 110 12.43 -10.47 -3.59
CA ALA A 110 13.00 -9.13 -3.65
C ALA A 110 12.05 -8.04 -3.10
N ASP A 111 11.16 -8.38 -2.17
CA ASP A 111 10.29 -7.38 -1.54
C ASP A 111 11.02 -6.64 -0.41
N LEU A 112 10.95 -5.31 -0.42
CA LEU A 112 11.52 -4.46 0.64
C LEU A 112 10.82 -4.69 1.99
N GLY A 113 11.60 -4.66 3.08
CA GLY A 113 11.09 -4.90 4.44
C GLY A 113 10.64 -6.35 4.68
N GLY A 114 11.01 -7.25 3.77
CA GLY A 114 10.77 -8.68 3.84
C GLY A 114 12.05 -9.45 3.51
N ASN A 115 12.23 -9.87 2.26
CA ASN A 115 13.47 -10.55 1.85
C ASN A 115 14.65 -9.58 1.72
N LEU A 116 14.39 -8.35 1.32
CA LEU A 116 15.39 -7.27 1.30
C LEU A 116 15.20 -6.33 2.49
N ASP A 117 16.27 -5.64 2.85
CA ASP A 117 16.21 -4.56 3.83
C ASP A 117 15.23 -3.47 3.36
N GLY A 118 14.36 -3.04 4.28
CA GLY A 118 13.37 -2.01 4.04
C GLY A 118 13.91 -0.59 4.19
N MET A 119 12.98 0.34 4.39
CA MET A 119 13.26 1.77 4.34
C MET A 119 13.51 2.42 5.71
N LEU A 120 13.33 1.70 6.83
CA LEU A 120 13.43 2.27 8.18
C LEU A 120 14.90 2.41 8.63
N ARG A 121 15.64 3.24 7.89
CA ARG A 121 17.07 3.56 8.03
C ARG A 121 17.41 4.92 7.43
N ASP A 122 18.42 5.61 7.94
CA ASP A 122 18.82 6.94 7.46
C ASP A 122 19.26 6.94 5.99
N PHE A 123 19.96 5.88 5.54
CA PHE A 123 20.46 5.76 4.16
C PHE A 123 20.19 4.39 3.57
N ALA A 124 19.93 4.38 2.27
CA ALA A 124 19.70 3.18 1.48
C ALA A 124 20.37 3.27 0.11
N VAL A 125 20.90 2.15 -0.38
CA VAL A 125 21.45 2.06 -1.74
C VAL A 125 20.50 1.24 -2.58
N PHE A 126 20.14 1.75 -3.76
CA PHE A 126 19.23 1.11 -4.71
C PHE A 126 19.78 1.17 -6.14
N ASP A 127 19.51 0.13 -6.92
CA ASP A 127 19.58 0.26 -8.38
C ASP A 127 18.63 1.39 -8.83
N GLN A 128 19.05 2.19 -9.83
CA GLN A 128 18.22 3.29 -10.34
C GLN A 128 16.84 2.84 -10.82
N ASP A 129 16.70 1.59 -11.26
CA ASP A 129 15.42 1.02 -11.72
C ASP A 129 14.47 0.63 -10.58
N ALA A 130 14.94 0.64 -9.35
CA ALA A 130 14.13 0.43 -8.15
C ALA A 130 13.49 1.73 -7.60
N LEU A 131 13.74 2.87 -8.26
CA LEU A 131 13.32 4.18 -7.78
C LEU A 131 12.39 4.87 -8.78
N VAL A 132 11.45 5.67 -8.24
CA VAL A 132 10.53 6.52 -8.99
C VAL A 132 10.60 7.94 -8.44
N ARG A 133 10.57 8.96 -9.33
CA ARG A 133 10.44 10.36 -8.90
C ARG A 133 9.13 10.55 -8.15
N ILE A 134 9.16 11.28 -7.05
CA ILE A 134 7.92 11.58 -6.33
C ILE A 134 7.10 12.64 -7.08
N PRO A 135 5.78 12.74 -6.84
CA PRO A 135 4.95 13.78 -7.47
C PRO A 135 5.45 15.19 -7.14
N ASP A 136 5.27 16.10 -8.08
CA ASP A 136 5.71 17.48 -7.94
C ASP A 136 5.01 18.18 -6.77
N GLY A 137 5.78 18.89 -5.97
CA GLY A 137 5.28 19.62 -4.80
C GLY A 137 4.95 18.78 -3.56
N TRP A 138 5.01 17.45 -3.64
CA TRP A 138 4.72 16.59 -2.49
C TRP A 138 5.86 16.58 -1.46
N SER A 139 5.52 16.54 -0.18
CA SER A 139 6.49 16.25 0.89
C SER A 139 6.96 14.80 0.84
N PHE A 140 8.11 14.49 1.46
CA PHE A 140 8.56 13.10 1.59
C PHE A 140 7.58 12.24 2.38
N ALA A 141 6.94 12.81 3.40
CA ALA A 141 5.90 12.13 4.18
C ALA A 141 4.71 11.70 3.31
N GLN A 142 4.25 12.56 2.40
CA GLN A 142 3.20 12.23 1.44
C GLN A 142 3.68 11.15 0.44
N ALA A 143 4.85 11.34 -0.14
CA ALA A 143 5.40 10.42 -1.13
C ALA A 143 5.70 9.02 -0.55
N ALA A 144 6.14 8.94 0.70
CA ALA A 144 6.36 7.66 1.39
C ALA A 144 5.10 6.81 1.51
N THR A 145 3.90 7.38 1.38
CA THR A 145 2.65 6.61 1.45
C THR A 145 2.28 5.86 0.17
N LEU A 146 3.01 6.12 -0.93
CA LEU A 146 2.64 5.67 -2.27
C LEU A 146 3.02 4.21 -2.60
N PRO A 147 4.24 3.73 -2.32
CA PRO A 147 4.80 2.53 -2.97
C PRO A 147 3.97 1.26 -2.84
N CYS A 148 3.35 1.03 -1.68
CA CYS A 148 2.49 -0.13 -1.47
C CYS A 148 1.02 0.23 -1.66
N ALA A 149 0.47 1.10 -0.81
CA ALA A 149 -0.97 1.28 -0.72
C ALA A 149 -1.57 1.99 -1.95
N ALA A 150 -0.94 3.07 -2.41
CA ALA A 150 -1.45 3.82 -3.56
C ALA A 150 -1.25 3.04 -4.87
N VAL A 151 -0.07 2.43 -5.08
CA VAL A 151 0.19 1.60 -6.27
C VAL A 151 -0.78 0.41 -6.32
N THR A 152 -1.07 -0.24 -5.19
CA THR A 152 -2.06 -1.32 -5.12
C THR A 152 -3.45 -0.83 -5.54
N ALA A 153 -3.91 0.30 -5.01
CA ALA A 153 -5.21 0.88 -5.37
C ALA A 153 -5.28 1.27 -6.86
N TRP A 154 -4.18 1.84 -7.39
CA TRP A 154 -4.04 2.18 -8.81
C TRP A 154 -4.13 0.95 -9.71
N VAL A 155 -3.37 -0.09 -9.41
CA VAL A 155 -3.41 -1.34 -10.16
C VAL A 155 -4.78 -1.98 -10.09
N ALA A 156 -5.42 -2.00 -8.92
CA ALA A 156 -6.75 -2.57 -8.73
C ALA A 156 -7.82 -1.87 -9.57
N LEU A 157 -7.82 -0.53 -9.59
CA LEU A 157 -8.88 0.24 -10.24
C LEU A 157 -8.57 0.56 -11.71
N VAL A 158 -7.32 0.94 -12.00
CA VAL A 158 -6.95 1.45 -13.35
C VAL A 158 -6.41 0.32 -14.22
N ARG A 159 -5.30 -0.31 -13.81
CA ARG A 159 -4.63 -1.29 -14.68
C ARG A 159 -5.43 -2.57 -14.85
N ARG A 160 -5.98 -3.13 -13.77
CA ARG A 160 -6.78 -4.36 -13.78
C ARG A 160 -8.26 -4.07 -13.88
N GLY A 161 -8.74 -3.09 -13.13
CA GLY A 161 -10.15 -2.72 -13.08
C GLY A 161 -10.65 -2.08 -14.36
N ASN A 162 -9.81 -1.30 -15.04
CA ASN A 162 -10.23 -0.46 -16.18
C ASN A 162 -11.44 0.41 -15.82
N LEU A 163 -11.41 1.01 -14.62
CA LEU A 163 -12.48 1.81 -14.06
C LEU A 163 -12.90 2.94 -15.01
N GLN A 164 -14.20 3.03 -15.29
CA GLN A 164 -14.78 4.05 -16.15
C GLN A 164 -15.58 5.08 -15.34
N PRO A 165 -15.66 6.34 -15.79
CA PRO A 165 -16.53 7.34 -15.17
C PRO A 165 -17.99 6.84 -15.07
N GLY A 166 -18.63 7.15 -13.95
CA GLY A 166 -20.01 6.75 -13.68
C GLY A 166 -20.18 5.36 -13.05
N GLN A 167 -19.16 4.50 -13.10
CA GLN A 167 -19.16 3.21 -12.43
C GLN A 167 -19.13 3.35 -10.91
N THR A 168 -19.48 2.28 -10.22
CA THR A 168 -19.53 2.22 -8.75
C THR A 168 -18.43 1.32 -8.19
N VAL A 169 -17.68 1.83 -7.20
CA VAL A 169 -16.63 1.12 -6.50
C VAL A 169 -17.01 0.92 -5.04
N CYS A 170 -16.93 -0.32 -4.55
CA CYS A 170 -16.99 -0.61 -3.12
C CYS A 170 -15.56 -0.77 -2.57
N VAL A 171 -15.22 -0.03 -1.52
CA VAL A 171 -13.96 -0.16 -0.80
C VAL A 171 -14.22 -0.64 0.63
N LEU A 172 -13.47 -1.67 1.05
CA LEU A 172 -13.65 -2.28 2.36
C LEU A 172 -12.68 -1.65 3.38
N GLY A 173 -13.24 -1.12 4.47
CA GLY A 173 -12.47 -0.48 5.53
C GLY A 173 -11.90 0.89 5.12
N THR A 174 -11.05 1.43 5.98
CA THR A 174 -10.49 2.79 5.90
C THR A 174 -8.97 2.83 6.07
N GLY A 175 -8.31 1.74 5.72
CA GLY A 175 -6.85 1.66 5.67
C GLY A 175 -6.27 2.30 4.41
N GLY A 176 -4.94 2.23 4.27
CA GLY A 176 -4.22 2.92 3.19
C GLY A 176 -4.75 2.62 1.79
N VAL A 177 -4.87 1.34 1.42
CA VAL A 177 -5.36 0.94 0.08
C VAL A 177 -6.78 1.47 -0.17
N SER A 178 -7.68 1.31 0.81
CA SER A 178 -9.09 1.70 0.69
C SER A 178 -9.26 3.21 0.52
N ILE A 179 -8.49 4.00 1.26
CA ILE A 179 -8.57 5.47 1.17
C ILE A 179 -7.95 5.99 -0.13
N PHE A 180 -6.84 5.42 -0.60
CA PHE A 180 -6.34 5.74 -1.94
C PHE A 180 -7.31 5.30 -3.04
N ALA A 181 -7.95 4.12 -2.91
CA ALA A 181 -8.96 3.66 -3.85
C ALA A 181 -10.18 4.60 -3.89
N LEU A 182 -10.68 5.06 -2.75
CA LEU A 182 -11.72 6.08 -2.67
C LEU A 182 -11.29 7.34 -3.43
N GLN A 183 -10.12 7.89 -3.14
CA GLN A 183 -9.63 9.13 -3.75
C GLN A 183 -9.42 8.97 -5.26
N PHE A 184 -8.78 7.90 -5.73
CA PHE A 184 -8.63 7.63 -7.17
C PHE A 184 -9.97 7.45 -7.87
N ALA A 185 -10.89 6.67 -7.29
CA ALA A 185 -12.20 6.45 -7.88
C ALA A 185 -12.98 7.76 -8.04
N LYS A 186 -12.94 8.66 -7.05
CA LYS A 186 -13.56 9.98 -7.13
C LYS A 186 -12.93 10.85 -8.22
N LEU A 187 -11.60 10.88 -8.33
CA LEU A 187 -10.89 11.62 -9.39
C LEU A 187 -11.20 11.08 -10.78
N LEU A 188 -11.48 9.78 -10.90
CA LEU A 188 -11.86 9.11 -12.15
C LEU A 188 -13.37 9.19 -12.44
N GLY A 189 -14.15 9.93 -11.64
CA GLY A 189 -15.58 10.16 -11.88
C GLY A 189 -16.49 9.00 -11.47
N ALA A 190 -16.04 8.10 -10.61
CA ALA A 190 -16.83 6.99 -10.10
C ALA A 190 -17.64 7.37 -8.85
N LYS A 191 -18.70 6.57 -8.57
CA LYS A 191 -19.37 6.57 -7.28
C LYS A 191 -18.66 5.59 -6.33
N VAL A 192 -18.56 5.95 -5.05
CA VAL A 192 -17.84 5.13 -4.07
C VAL A 192 -18.69 4.81 -2.85
N VAL A 193 -18.77 3.51 -2.55
CA VAL A 193 -19.31 2.99 -1.29
C VAL A 193 -18.15 2.60 -0.38
N VAL A 194 -18.18 3.02 0.88
CA VAL A 194 -17.17 2.67 1.90
C VAL A 194 -17.83 1.86 3.00
N THR A 195 -17.20 0.74 3.39
CA THR A 195 -17.62 -0.01 4.58
C THR A 195 -16.62 0.20 5.72
N SER A 196 -17.07 0.29 6.95
CA SER A 196 -16.21 0.38 8.15
C SER A 196 -16.97 -0.12 9.39
N SER A 197 -16.24 -0.37 10.49
CA SER A 197 -16.83 -0.64 11.82
C SER A 197 -16.99 0.63 12.67
N SER A 198 -16.65 1.80 12.14
CA SER A 198 -16.58 3.06 12.90
C SER A 198 -17.25 4.19 12.15
N ASP A 199 -18.29 4.77 12.74
CA ASP A 199 -19.00 5.92 12.17
C ASP A 199 -18.09 7.15 12.05
N ALA A 200 -17.20 7.36 13.01
CA ALA A 200 -16.24 8.45 12.94
C ALA A 200 -15.30 8.33 11.72
N LYS A 201 -14.88 7.10 11.35
CA LYS A 201 -14.10 6.85 10.13
C LYS A 201 -14.96 6.97 8.86
N LEU A 202 -16.23 6.56 8.92
CA LEU A 202 -17.17 6.73 7.81
C LEU A 202 -17.45 8.20 7.55
N GLU A 203 -17.54 9.03 8.58
CA GLU A 203 -17.69 10.48 8.41
C GLU A 203 -16.48 11.11 7.70
N LYS A 204 -15.26 10.72 8.07
CA LYS A 204 -14.05 11.14 7.33
C LYS A 204 -14.08 10.67 5.86
N ALA A 205 -14.60 9.47 5.59
CA ALA A 205 -14.75 8.98 4.22
C ALA A 205 -15.78 9.80 3.41
N ARG A 206 -16.91 10.22 4.02
CA ARG A 206 -17.87 11.15 3.39
C ARG A 206 -17.23 12.48 3.03
N GLN A 207 -16.41 13.03 3.91
CA GLN A 207 -15.69 14.28 3.65
C GLN A 207 -14.69 14.15 2.49
N LEU A 208 -14.18 12.93 2.23
CA LEU A 208 -13.36 12.62 1.06
C LEU A 208 -14.18 12.31 -0.21
N GLY A 209 -15.51 12.41 -0.14
CA GLY A 209 -16.39 12.23 -1.29
C GLY A 209 -17.01 10.84 -1.44
N ALA A 210 -17.01 9.99 -0.39
CA ALA A 210 -17.77 8.74 -0.44
C ALA A 210 -19.26 9.02 -0.61
N ASP A 211 -19.88 8.41 -1.63
CA ASP A 211 -21.30 8.62 -1.97
C ASP A 211 -22.21 7.84 -1.04
N HIS A 212 -21.74 6.72 -0.50
CA HIS A 212 -22.46 5.91 0.47
C HIS A 212 -21.51 5.28 1.48
N CYS A 213 -21.98 5.13 2.73
CA CYS A 213 -21.19 4.59 3.83
C CYS A 213 -22.00 3.57 4.61
N ILE A 214 -21.42 2.41 4.89
CA ILE A 214 -22.10 1.31 5.58
C ILE A 214 -21.28 0.92 6.80
N ASN A 215 -21.88 1.01 8.00
CA ASN A 215 -21.30 0.45 9.20
C ASN A 215 -21.67 -1.04 9.28
N TYR A 216 -20.69 -1.92 9.02
CA TYR A 216 -20.94 -3.36 9.00
C TYR A 216 -21.14 -3.99 10.38
N GLN A 217 -20.88 -3.25 11.47
CA GLN A 217 -21.26 -3.68 12.81
C GLN A 217 -22.78 -3.58 13.01
N GLU A 218 -23.40 -2.56 12.41
CA GLU A 218 -24.84 -2.33 12.46
C GLU A 218 -25.59 -3.09 11.34
N ILE A 219 -24.93 -3.21 10.18
CA ILE A 219 -25.47 -3.88 8.98
C ILE A 219 -24.53 -5.00 8.54
N PRO A 220 -24.52 -6.17 9.22
CA PRO A 220 -23.64 -7.28 8.88
C PRO A 220 -23.82 -7.81 7.46
N GLU A 221 -25.05 -7.81 6.94
CA GLU A 221 -25.36 -8.15 5.54
C GLU A 221 -25.25 -6.92 4.62
N TRP A 222 -24.08 -6.26 4.67
CA TRP A 222 -23.85 -5.01 3.96
C TRP A 222 -23.99 -5.13 2.43
N SER A 223 -23.83 -6.31 1.85
CA SER A 223 -24.07 -6.54 0.43
C SER A 223 -25.51 -6.27 0.04
N LYS A 224 -26.48 -6.60 0.90
CA LYS A 224 -27.89 -6.33 0.66
C LYS A 224 -28.19 -4.82 0.69
N SER A 225 -27.66 -4.12 1.69
CA SER A 225 -27.77 -2.66 1.78
C SER A 225 -27.19 -1.98 0.53
N LEU A 226 -26.06 -2.50 0.03
CA LEU A 226 -25.42 -1.98 -1.18
C LEU A 226 -26.27 -2.23 -2.44
N TRP A 227 -26.89 -3.41 -2.57
CA TRP A 227 -27.83 -3.71 -3.66
C TRP A 227 -29.04 -2.76 -3.64
N ASP A 228 -29.62 -2.52 -2.47
CA ASP A 228 -30.77 -1.62 -2.33
C ASP A 228 -30.37 -0.17 -2.69
N TRP A 229 -29.21 0.31 -2.22
CA TRP A 229 -28.68 1.64 -2.55
C TRP A 229 -28.39 1.82 -4.05
N SER A 230 -27.84 0.80 -4.70
CA SER A 230 -27.48 0.85 -6.13
C SER A 230 -28.69 0.63 -7.07
N GLY A 231 -29.91 0.57 -6.58
CA GLY A 231 -31.10 0.27 -7.40
C GLY A 231 -31.09 -1.15 -7.96
N ARG A 232 -30.56 -2.10 -7.22
CA ARG A 232 -30.41 -3.51 -7.58
C ARG A 232 -29.43 -3.80 -8.71
N HIS A 233 -28.49 -2.89 -8.97
CA HIS A 233 -27.42 -3.11 -9.92
C HIS A 233 -26.23 -3.87 -9.29
N GLY A 234 -25.91 -3.58 -8.03
CA GLY A 234 -24.66 -3.96 -7.37
C GLY A 234 -23.56 -2.93 -7.60
N VAL A 235 -22.29 -3.32 -7.45
CA VAL A 235 -21.13 -2.46 -7.72
C VAL A 235 -20.29 -3.04 -8.83
N ASP A 236 -19.73 -2.16 -9.68
CA ASP A 236 -18.88 -2.56 -10.80
C ASP A 236 -17.52 -3.08 -10.33
N HIS A 237 -17.00 -2.51 -9.25
CA HIS A 237 -15.70 -2.90 -8.68
C HIS A 237 -15.77 -3.07 -7.17
N VAL A 238 -15.10 -4.11 -6.65
CA VAL A 238 -14.85 -4.31 -5.23
C VAL A 238 -13.35 -4.32 -4.98
N VAL A 239 -12.87 -3.44 -4.11
CA VAL A 239 -11.50 -3.43 -3.61
C VAL A 239 -11.46 -4.26 -2.32
N GLU A 240 -11.17 -5.55 -2.47
CA GLU A 240 -11.27 -6.57 -1.42
C GLU A 240 -9.96 -6.67 -0.63
N VAL A 241 -9.93 -6.04 0.53
CA VAL A 241 -8.76 -6.04 1.43
C VAL A 241 -8.93 -6.93 2.66
N GLY A 242 -10.17 -7.41 2.91
CA GLY A 242 -10.48 -8.20 4.09
C GLY A 242 -10.05 -9.67 3.97
N GLY A 243 -10.27 -10.27 2.83
CA GLY A 243 -9.96 -11.67 2.58
C GLY A 243 -11.10 -12.62 2.99
N PRO A 244 -10.79 -13.81 3.60
CA PRO A 244 -11.79 -14.86 3.81
C PRO A 244 -13.07 -14.42 4.51
N GLY A 245 -12.97 -13.55 5.50
CA GLY A 245 -14.12 -13.14 6.31
C GLY A 245 -15.04 -12.10 5.64
N THR A 246 -14.62 -11.46 4.54
CA THR A 246 -15.42 -10.46 3.81
C THR A 246 -15.79 -10.91 2.41
N PHE A 247 -15.10 -11.93 1.88
CA PHE A 247 -15.20 -12.35 0.48
C PHE A 247 -16.61 -12.76 0.05
N GLU A 248 -17.39 -13.37 0.94
CA GLU A 248 -18.78 -13.73 0.66
C GLU A 248 -19.65 -12.50 0.37
N GLN A 249 -19.52 -11.46 1.21
CA GLN A 249 -20.29 -10.23 1.04
C GLN A 249 -19.83 -9.49 -0.24
N SER A 250 -18.53 -9.49 -0.52
CA SER A 250 -17.95 -8.92 -1.74
C SER A 250 -18.51 -9.59 -2.99
N MET A 251 -18.58 -10.93 -3.01
CA MET A 251 -19.17 -11.67 -4.13
C MET A 251 -20.69 -11.42 -4.26
N LYS A 252 -21.39 -11.26 -3.15
CA LYS A 252 -22.82 -10.95 -3.18
C LYS A 252 -23.08 -9.54 -3.68
N SER A 253 -22.16 -8.59 -3.49
CA SER A 253 -22.35 -7.17 -3.83
C SER A 253 -21.97 -6.79 -5.26
N VAL A 254 -21.11 -7.56 -5.92
CA VAL A 254 -20.61 -7.23 -7.27
C VAL A 254 -21.70 -7.40 -8.33
N ALA A 255 -21.71 -6.48 -9.30
CA ALA A 255 -22.64 -6.49 -10.43
C ALA A 255 -22.32 -7.61 -11.44
N ALA A 256 -23.20 -7.81 -12.43
CA ALA A 256 -22.87 -8.65 -13.59
C ALA A 256 -21.73 -8.00 -14.40
N ASP A 257 -20.80 -8.84 -14.91
CA ASP A 257 -19.54 -8.44 -15.55
C ASP A 257 -18.64 -7.57 -14.67
N GLY A 258 -18.89 -7.52 -13.36
CA GLY A 258 -18.13 -6.73 -12.41
C GLY A 258 -16.75 -7.34 -12.08
N HIS A 259 -15.98 -6.61 -11.30
CA HIS A 259 -14.60 -6.94 -10.96
C HIS A 259 -14.37 -6.95 -9.44
N ILE A 260 -13.73 -7.99 -8.95
CA ILE A 260 -13.24 -8.08 -7.57
C ILE A 260 -11.70 -8.06 -7.61
N ALA A 261 -11.09 -7.00 -7.10
CA ALA A 261 -9.66 -6.92 -6.86
C ALA A 261 -9.34 -7.52 -5.49
N LEU A 262 -8.87 -8.76 -5.45
CA LEU A 262 -8.50 -9.46 -4.23
C LEU A 262 -7.07 -9.08 -3.83
N ILE A 263 -6.94 -8.35 -2.71
CA ILE A 263 -5.70 -7.72 -2.28
C ILE A 263 -5.27 -8.24 -0.91
N GLY A 264 -6.19 -8.20 0.06
CA GLY A 264 -5.84 -8.31 1.46
C GLY A 264 -6.23 -9.62 2.12
N VAL A 265 -5.65 -9.79 3.31
CA VAL A 265 -5.83 -10.95 4.18
C VAL A 265 -6.07 -10.49 5.63
N LEU A 266 -6.77 -9.36 5.81
CA LEU A 266 -6.98 -8.76 7.14
C LEU A 266 -7.71 -9.70 8.10
N THR A 267 -8.57 -10.59 7.58
CA THR A 267 -9.33 -11.58 8.37
C THR A 267 -8.65 -12.95 8.41
N GLY A 268 -7.44 -13.10 7.86
CA GLY A 268 -6.66 -14.34 7.89
C GLY A 268 -6.22 -14.84 6.52
N PHE A 269 -5.56 -16.00 6.52
CA PHE A 269 -5.00 -16.66 5.33
C PHE A 269 -5.76 -17.95 4.93
N GLY A 270 -6.84 -18.27 5.64
CA GLY A 270 -7.64 -19.46 5.37
C GLY A 270 -8.45 -19.37 4.07
N PRO A 271 -9.04 -20.49 3.62
CA PRO A 271 -9.95 -20.45 2.50
C PRO A 271 -11.25 -19.73 2.87
N PRO A 272 -11.88 -18.98 1.94
CA PRO A 272 -13.23 -18.46 2.15
C PRO A 272 -14.24 -19.62 2.18
N THR A 273 -15.29 -19.47 2.99
CA THR A 273 -16.41 -20.43 3.05
C THR A 273 -17.49 -20.15 2.02
N ALA A 274 -17.33 -19.08 1.25
CA ALA A 274 -18.29 -18.58 0.30
C ALA A 274 -18.50 -19.49 -0.91
N SER A 275 -19.76 -19.59 -1.40
CA SER A 275 -20.05 -20.21 -2.70
C SER A 275 -19.42 -19.40 -3.84
N LEU A 276 -18.78 -20.09 -4.79
CA LEU A 276 -18.25 -19.46 -6.01
C LEU A 276 -19.34 -19.25 -7.09
N PHE A 277 -20.56 -19.74 -6.87
CA PHE A 277 -21.63 -19.64 -7.87
C PHE A 277 -21.94 -18.19 -8.33
N PRO A 278 -21.87 -17.16 -7.46
CA PRO A 278 -22.07 -15.78 -7.92
C PRO A 278 -21.04 -15.31 -8.96
N LEU A 279 -19.80 -15.80 -8.90
CA LEU A 279 -18.78 -15.49 -9.91
C LEU A 279 -19.20 -16.01 -11.29
N LEU A 280 -19.66 -17.28 -11.33
CA LEU A 280 -20.14 -17.89 -12.56
C LEU A 280 -21.44 -17.23 -13.07
N ALA A 281 -22.42 -17.09 -12.18
CA ALA A 281 -23.77 -16.62 -12.56
C ALA A 281 -23.80 -15.16 -13.06
N ARG A 282 -22.77 -14.37 -12.74
CA ARG A 282 -22.67 -12.95 -13.11
C ARG A 282 -21.46 -12.62 -13.98
N ASN A 283 -20.72 -13.61 -14.49
CA ASN A 283 -19.48 -13.41 -15.25
C ASN A 283 -18.47 -12.50 -14.52
N VAL A 284 -18.32 -12.63 -13.21
CA VAL A 284 -17.46 -11.76 -12.41
C VAL A 284 -16.00 -12.08 -12.66
N ARG A 285 -15.19 -11.05 -12.88
CA ARG A 285 -13.74 -11.17 -12.93
C ARG A 285 -13.14 -11.02 -11.53
N LEU A 286 -12.31 -11.97 -11.13
CA LEU A 286 -11.56 -11.99 -9.87
C LEU A 286 -10.06 -11.88 -10.18
N ASP A 287 -9.44 -10.78 -9.83
CA ASP A 287 -8.00 -10.54 -10.02
C ASP A 287 -7.26 -10.50 -8.68
N GLY A 288 -6.24 -11.33 -8.50
CA GLY A 288 -5.27 -11.19 -7.41
C GLY A 288 -4.35 -10.00 -7.68
N ILE A 289 -4.22 -9.10 -6.68
CA ILE A 289 -3.38 -7.90 -6.78
C ILE A 289 -2.30 -7.96 -5.72
N TYR A 290 -1.05 -7.95 -6.13
CA TYR A 290 0.10 -7.82 -5.23
C TYR A 290 0.92 -6.59 -5.60
N VAL A 291 0.49 -5.41 -5.12
CA VAL A 291 1.08 -4.10 -5.42
C VAL A 291 1.10 -3.79 -6.93
N GLY A 292 2.25 -3.47 -7.50
CA GLY A 292 2.46 -3.18 -8.91
C GLY A 292 3.93 -3.04 -9.27
N SER A 293 4.20 -2.91 -10.56
CA SER A 293 5.53 -2.67 -11.11
C SER A 293 5.98 -1.22 -10.95
N ARG A 294 7.25 -0.93 -11.25
CA ARG A 294 7.75 0.44 -11.38
C ARG A 294 6.94 1.23 -12.42
N ASP A 295 6.66 0.63 -13.58
CA ASP A 295 5.89 1.31 -14.63
C ASP A 295 4.48 1.68 -14.16
N ASP A 296 3.83 0.83 -13.32
CA ASP A 296 2.55 1.18 -12.69
C ASP A 296 2.70 2.36 -11.74
N PHE A 297 3.80 2.41 -10.98
CA PHE A 297 4.08 3.50 -10.07
C PHE A 297 4.35 4.80 -10.83
N GLU A 298 5.15 4.77 -11.90
CA GLU A 298 5.42 5.94 -12.76
C GLU A 298 4.15 6.45 -13.44
N ALA A 299 3.29 5.56 -13.95
CA ALA A 299 1.99 5.93 -14.51
C ALA A 299 1.07 6.61 -13.48
N MET A 300 1.04 6.08 -12.25
CA MET A 300 0.30 6.69 -11.15
C MET A 300 0.87 8.07 -10.78
N VAL A 301 2.19 8.24 -10.72
CA VAL A 301 2.81 9.55 -10.46
C VAL A 301 2.46 10.55 -11.57
N GLY A 302 2.48 10.13 -12.83
CA GLY A 302 2.02 10.95 -13.95
C GLY A 302 0.58 11.42 -13.79
N PHE A 303 -0.32 10.54 -13.35
CA PHE A 303 -1.70 10.90 -13.02
C PHE A 303 -1.76 11.91 -11.85
N LEU A 304 -1.01 11.67 -10.79
CA LEU A 304 -1.00 12.54 -9.59
C LEU A 304 -0.46 13.94 -9.89
N ASN A 305 0.49 14.09 -10.82
CA ASN A 305 0.98 15.40 -11.25
C ASN A 305 -0.08 16.23 -12.00
N SER A 306 -1.10 15.57 -12.54
CA SER A 306 -2.20 16.22 -13.29
C SER A 306 -3.47 16.38 -12.44
N HIS A 307 -3.52 15.80 -11.24
CA HIS A 307 -4.72 15.78 -10.41
C HIS A 307 -4.37 16.13 -8.95
N GLN A 308 -5.20 16.94 -8.32
CA GLN A 308 -5.01 17.30 -6.91
C GLN A 308 -5.49 16.14 -6.02
N LEU A 309 -4.55 15.46 -5.39
CA LEU A 309 -4.80 14.45 -4.36
C LEU A 309 -3.88 14.73 -3.17
N THR A 310 -4.44 14.69 -1.97
CA THR A 310 -3.66 14.76 -0.73
C THR A 310 -3.79 13.42 -0.01
N PRO A 311 -2.69 12.68 0.19
CA PRO A 311 -2.71 11.44 0.96
C PRO A 311 -3.21 11.68 2.39
N GLN A 312 -4.07 10.79 2.86
CA GLN A 312 -4.57 10.86 4.23
C GLN A 312 -3.56 10.22 5.18
N ILE A 313 -2.76 11.05 5.84
CA ILE A 313 -1.81 10.65 6.88
C ILE A 313 -2.50 10.90 8.23
N ASP A 314 -2.83 9.83 8.93
CA ASP A 314 -3.54 9.91 10.22
C ASP A 314 -2.62 10.37 11.34
N ARG A 315 -1.40 9.80 11.41
CA ARG A 315 -0.41 10.17 12.42
C ARG A 315 1.00 10.08 11.88
N ARG A 316 1.84 11.01 12.35
CA ARG A 316 3.28 11.03 12.12
C ARG A 316 4.01 10.74 13.42
N PHE A 317 5.07 9.94 13.33
CA PHE A 317 5.95 9.58 14.43
C PHE A 317 7.38 9.99 14.08
N ARG A 318 8.22 10.24 15.08
CA ARG A 318 9.65 10.39 14.88
C ARG A 318 10.32 9.01 14.77
N PHE A 319 11.50 8.95 14.21
CA PHE A 319 12.26 7.71 14.05
C PHE A 319 12.40 6.90 15.36
N GLU A 320 12.65 7.60 16.49
CA GLU A 320 12.79 6.96 17.81
C GLU A 320 11.48 6.35 18.31
N GLN A 321 10.33 6.81 17.80
CA GLN A 321 9.00 6.33 18.16
C GLN A 321 8.51 5.19 17.25
N THR A 322 9.43 4.51 16.57
CA THR A 322 9.09 3.36 15.70
C THR A 322 8.28 2.28 16.43
N PRO A 323 8.61 1.84 17.66
CA PRO A 323 7.79 0.85 18.37
C PRO A 323 6.35 1.31 18.56
N GLU A 324 6.13 2.55 18.97
CA GLU A 324 4.79 3.13 19.15
C GLU A 324 4.02 3.23 17.83
N ALA A 325 4.72 3.50 16.72
CA ALA A 325 4.11 3.53 15.39
C ALA A 325 3.60 2.13 14.98
N PHE A 326 4.35 1.07 15.28
CA PHE A 326 3.95 -0.31 15.02
C PHE A 326 2.79 -0.76 15.93
N GLU A 327 2.80 -0.37 17.21
CA GLU A 327 1.68 -0.60 18.13
C GLU A 327 0.42 0.13 17.65
N TYR A 328 0.57 1.37 17.16
CA TYR A 328 -0.53 2.12 16.60
C TYR A 328 -1.08 1.48 15.31
N LEU A 329 -0.21 0.94 14.46
CA LEU A 329 -0.62 0.14 13.29
C LEU A 329 -1.43 -1.09 13.72
N GLU A 330 -0.98 -1.81 14.75
CA GLU A 330 -1.65 -3.00 15.25
C GLU A 330 -3.02 -2.71 15.85
N SER A 331 -3.19 -1.56 16.50
CA SER A 331 -4.48 -1.13 17.06
C SER A 331 -5.58 -0.95 16.02
N ALA A 332 -5.23 -0.86 14.72
CA ALA A 332 -6.12 -0.60 13.60
C ALA A 332 -7.01 0.67 13.76
N GLN A 333 -6.61 1.60 14.63
CA GLN A 333 -7.36 2.84 14.88
C GLN A 333 -7.14 3.91 13.79
N HIS A 334 -6.05 3.82 13.03
CA HIS A 334 -5.68 4.79 12.01
C HIS A 334 -6.72 4.86 10.86
N PHE A 335 -6.75 6.03 10.21
CA PHE A 335 -7.47 6.31 8.97
C PHE A 335 -6.46 6.66 7.87
N GLY A 336 -6.38 5.88 6.80
CA GLY A 336 -5.37 6.06 5.76
C GLY A 336 -4.00 5.53 6.19
N LYS A 337 -2.98 6.40 6.27
CA LYS A 337 -1.57 6.00 6.43
C LYS A 337 -0.94 6.50 7.73
N ILE A 338 0.06 5.75 8.19
CA ILE A 338 0.95 6.10 9.29
C ILE A 338 2.32 6.40 8.70
N VAL A 339 2.98 7.47 9.15
CA VAL A 339 4.29 7.89 8.67
C VAL A 339 5.28 8.00 9.82
N ILE A 340 6.53 7.64 9.56
CA ILE A 340 7.67 7.84 10.46
C ILE A 340 8.64 8.79 9.75
N ASP A 341 8.95 9.92 10.38
CA ASP A 341 9.91 10.93 9.88
C ASP A 341 11.32 10.58 10.36
N LEU A 342 12.33 10.72 9.46
CA LEU A 342 13.74 10.46 9.71
C LEU A 342 14.56 11.74 9.74
#